data_68344c3647575c20f538d0b5136134e2
#
_entry.id   68344c3647575c20f538d0b5136134e2
#
_cell.length_a   1.000
_cell.length_b   1.000
_cell.length_c   1.000
_cell.angle_alpha   90.00
_cell.angle_beta   90.00
_cell.angle_gamma   90.00
#
_symmetry.space_group_name_H-M   'P 1'
#
loop_
_entity.id
_entity.type
_entity.pdbx_description
1 polymer ?
#
loop_
_entity_poly.entity_id
_entity_poly.type
_entity_poly.pdbx_seq_one_letter_code
_entity_poly.pdbx_strand_id
1 'polypeptide(L)'
;ATYFREYLRGVMTAKEPKKSDYRGWQMQKYYEDSLAWKTNPLFGWCAKNKKKDGTNYNIYTDGLKIYTTIDSRMQKYAEEAVYEHVAQYLQPRFFKEKRKKKTAPFTNQLTEEEVNTIMTRAMKQTDRYRIMKEAGCSEAEIKKAFNTKYEMSVFSYEGEKDTIMTPMDSLKYYKFFLRAGFMSMDPLTGHVKAYVGGPNYNYFQYDMAMVGRRQVGSTIKPYVYTLAMENGFSPCDQVRHVEQTLIDENGRPWSPRNASKKRYGEMVTIKWGLANSDNWVTAYLMGKLNPYQLVRLIHSFGVQNKQIDPVVSLC
;
A
#
# COMPACT_ATOMS: atom_id res chain seq x y z
N ALA A 1 -18.76 0.87 0.73
CA ALA A 1 -17.57 1.59 0.19
C ALA A 1 -17.08 2.69 1.13
N THR A 2 -16.89 2.38 2.42
CA THR A 2 -16.55 3.40 3.44
C THR A 2 -15.20 4.07 3.13
N TYR A 3 -14.16 3.30 2.78
CA TYR A 3 -12.85 3.85 2.42
C TYR A 3 -12.93 4.81 1.21
N PHE A 4 -13.67 4.43 0.17
CA PHE A 4 -13.88 5.28 -0.99
C PHE A 4 -14.60 6.59 -0.63
N ARG A 5 -15.64 6.52 0.22
CA ARG A 5 -16.35 7.71 0.73
C ARG A 5 -15.40 8.65 1.46
N GLU A 6 -14.57 8.13 2.35
CA GLU A 6 -13.62 8.93 3.13
C GLU A 6 -12.48 9.50 2.26
N TYR A 7 -12.02 8.73 1.27
CA TYR A 7 -11.11 9.24 0.25
C TYR A 7 -11.73 10.43 -0.50
N LEU A 8 -12.95 10.26 -1.02
CA LEU A 8 -13.66 11.30 -1.75
C LEU A 8 -13.91 12.54 -0.89
N ARG A 9 -14.31 12.33 0.37
CA ARG A 9 -14.43 13.41 1.35
C ARG A 9 -13.12 14.19 1.48
N GLY A 10 -12.01 13.51 1.67
CA GLY A 10 -10.69 14.13 1.78
C GLY A 10 -10.33 14.96 0.55
N VAL A 11 -10.61 14.44 -0.64
CA VAL A 11 -10.38 15.14 -1.92
C VAL A 11 -11.26 16.39 -2.03
N MET A 12 -12.56 16.27 -1.79
CA MET A 12 -13.50 17.38 -1.98
C MET A 12 -13.34 18.51 -0.95
N THR A 13 -12.92 18.17 0.28
CA THR A 13 -12.72 19.16 1.36
C THR A 13 -11.28 19.64 1.48
N ALA A 14 -10.40 19.23 0.57
CA ALA A 14 -9.01 19.70 0.56
C ALA A 14 -8.92 21.22 0.50
N LYS A 15 -7.94 21.77 1.21
CA LYS A 15 -7.61 23.22 1.16
C LYS A 15 -6.56 23.47 0.10
N GLU A 16 -6.43 24.73 -0.33
CA GLU A 16 -5.34 25.13 -1.20
C GLU A 16 -3.99 24.82 -0.53
N PRO A 17 -3.13 24.04 -1.17
CA PRO A 17 -1.85 23.64 -0.59
C PRO A 17 -0.92 24.83 -0.40
N LYS A 18 -0.47 25.07 0.82
CA LYS A 18 0.56 26.08 1.12
C LYS A 18 1.83 25.38 1.56
N LYS A 19 2.97 25.80 1.04
CA LYS A 19 4.27 25.15 1.35
C LYS A 19 4.57 25.12 2.85
N SER A 20 4.09 26.13 3.61
CA SER A 20 4.21 26.20 5.08
C SER A 20 3.52 25.07 5.83
N ASP A 21 2.50 24.45 5.22
CA ASP A 21 1.68 23.42 5.86
C ASP A 21 2.34 22.02 5.75
N TYR A 22 3.46 21.92 5.03
CA TYR A 22 4.18 20.68 4.77
C TYR A 22 5.58 20.72 5.36
N ARG A 23 5.96 19.65 6.06
CA ARG A 23 7.34 19.47 6.57
C ARG A 23 8.28 19.10 5.42
N GLY A 24 9.60 19.29 5.61
CA GLY A 24 10.60 19.04 4.56
C GLY A 24 10.48 17.67 3.88
N TRP A 25 10.20 16.60 4.65
CA TRP A 25 9.99 15.24 4.12
C TRP A 25 8.64 15.05 3.38
N GLN A 26 7.72 16.03 3.47
CA GLN A 26 6.41 16.02 2.79
C GLN A 26 6.41 16.84 1.49
N MET A 27 7.55 17.33 1.04
CA MET A 27 7.61 18.20 -0.15
C MET A 27 7.07 17.51 -1.41
N GLN A 28 7.30 16.20 -1.57
CA GLN A 28 6.70 15.46 -2.69
C GLN A 28 5.17 15.52 -2.64
N LYS A 29 4.58 15.33 -1.45
CA LYS A 29 3.13 15.46 -1.27
C LYS A 29 2.62 16.87 -1.56
N TYR A 30 3.37 17.91 -1.15
CA TYR A 30 3.02 19.29 -1.50
C TYR A 30 2.94 19.50 -3.02
N TYR A 31 3.89 18.96 -3.79
CA TYR A 31 3.85 19.06 -5.25
C TYR A 31 2.68 18.29 -5.86
N GLU A 32 2.39 17.10 -5.36
CA GLU A 32 1.25 16.29 -5.80
C GLU A 32 -0.08 16.98 -5.49
N ASP A 33 -0.26 17.47 -4.27
CA ASP A 33 -1.47 18.20 -3.87
C ASP A 33 -1.61 19.53 -4.65
N SER A 34 -0.51 20.25 -4.91
CA SER A 34 -0.51 21.48 -5.71
C SER A 34 -0.88 21.21 -7.18
N LEU A 35 -0.41 20.10 -7.74
CA LEU A 35 -0.80 19.67 -9.07
C LEU A 35 -2.29 19.27 -9.09
N ALA A 36 -2.73 18.47 -8.13
CA ALA A 36 -4.13 18.07 -8.00
C ALA A 36 -5.05 19.27 -7.82
N TRP A 37 -4.64 20.27 -7.02
CA TRP A 37 -5.39 21.51 -6.87
C TRP A 37 -5.61 22.24 -8.22
N LYS A 38 -4.61 22.24 -9.09
CA LYS A 38 -4.68 22.90 -10.39
C LYS A 38 -5.43 22.10 -11.46
N THR A 39 -5.28 20.76 -11.44
CA THR A 39 -5.69 19.90 -12.56
C THR A 39 -6.90 19.03 -12.27
N ASN A 40 -7.16 18.71 -11.00
CA ASN A 40 -8.30 17.87 -10.61
C ASN A 40 -9.46 18.76 -10.12
N PRO A 41 -10.57 18.84 -10.86
CA PRO A 41 -11.72 19.68 -10.49
C PRO A 41 -12.38 19.28 -9.17
N LEU A 42 -12.24 18.02 -8.74
CA LEU A 42 -12.79 17.54 -7.46
C LEU A 42 -11.88 17.89 -6.27
N PHE A 43 -10.58 18.09 -6.47
CA PHE A 43 -9.65 18.39 -5.39
C PHE A 43 -9.90 19.82 -4.86
N GLY A 44 -10.40 19.90 -3.62
CA GLY A 44 -10.81 21.18 -3.02
C GLY A 44 -12.14 21.73 -3.56
N TRP A 45 -13.00 20.88 -4.10
CA TRP A 45 -14.27 21.30 -4.72
C TRP A 45 -15.11 22.17 -3.78
N CYS A 46 -15.23 21.81 -2.51
CA CYS A 46 -15.97 22.60 -1.51
C CYS A 46 -15.40 24.00 -1.27
N ALA A 47 -14.09 24.19 -1.42
CA ALA A 47 -13.42 25.47 -1.27
C ALA A 47 -13.50 26.34 -2.54
N LYS A 48 -13.41 25.68 -3.71
CA LYS A 48 -13.42 26.34 -5.02
C LYS A 48 -14.80 26.81 -5.47
N ASN A 49 -15.85 26.13 -5.01
CA ASN A 49 -17.22 26.44 -5.40
C ASN A 49 -17.95 27.18 -4.27
N LYS A 50 -18.73 28.17 -4.67
CA LYS A 50 -19.51 29.01 -3.73
C LYS A 50 -20.99 28.79 -3.93
N LYS A 51 -21.74 28.85 -2.83
CA LYS A 51 -23.20 28.93 -2.85
C LYS A 51 -23.65 30.32 -3.32
N LYS A 52 -24.93 30.46 -3.57
CA LYS A 52 -25.53 31.75 -3.99
C LYS A 52 -25.32 32.87 -2.97
N ASP A 53 -25.21 32.51 -1.70
CA ASP A 53 -24.95 33.43 -0.59
C ASP A 53 -23.46 33.80 -0.41
N GLY A 54 -22.58 33.29 -1.28
CA GLY A 54 -21.14 33.54 -1.24
C GLY A 54 -20.36 32.62 -0.28
N THR A 55 -21.05 31.76 0.51
CA THR A 55 -20.39 30.82 1.41
C THR A 55 -19.89 29.59 0.68
N ASN A 56 -18.94 28.86 1.28
CA ASN A 56 -18.43 27.59 0.75
C ASN A 56 -19.45 26.47 0.95
N TYR A 57 -19.41 25.48 0.06
CA TYR A 57 -20.19 24.26 0.26
C TYR A 57 -19.65 23.44 1.45
N ASN A 58 -20.57 22.89 2.24
CA ASN A 58 -20.29 21.93 3.30
C ASN A 58 -20.82 20.56 2.87
N ILE A 59 -19.91 19.58 2.72
CA ILE A 59 -20.24 18.24 2.25
C ILE A 59 -21.24 17.50 3.14
N TYR A 60 -21.40 17.91 4.41
CA TYR A 60 -22.26 17.24 5.38
C TYR A 60 -23.65 17.87 5.49
N THR A 61 -23.77 19.18 5.26
CA THR A 61 -25.00 19.91 5.59
C THR A 61 -25.75 20.45 4.37
N ASP A 62 -25.09 20.56 3.21
CA ASP A 62 -25.68 21.22 2.05
C ASP A 62 -26.41 20.25 1.08
N GLY A 63 -26.64 18.99 1.50
CA GLY A 63 -27.45 18.04 0.76
C GLY A 63 -26.89 17.66 -0.61
N LEU A 64 -25.57 17.66 -0.78
CA LEU A 64 -24.91 17.36 -2.05
C LEU A 64 -25.22 15.93 -2.50
N LYS A 65 -25.63 15.78 -3.76
CA LYS A 65 -25.80 14.48 -4.43
C LYS A 65 -24.53 14.16 -5.22
N ILE A 66 -23.77 13.16 -4.77
CA ILE A 66 -22.50 12.77 -5.38
C ILE A 66 -22.72 11.46 -6.13
N TYR A 67 -22.68 11.52 -7.46
CA TYR A 67 -22.76 10.36 -8.33
C TYR A 67 -21.37 9.77 -8.54
N THR A 68 -21.25 8.46 -8.38
CA THR A 68 -19.99 7.73 -8.52
C THR A 68 -20.13 6.58 -9.52
N THR A 69 -19.00 5.99 -9.90
CA THR A 69 -18.97 4.83 -10.80
C THR A 69 -19.05 3.49 -10.06
N ILE A 70 -19.13 3.52 -8.72
CA ILE A 70 -19.25 2.32 -7.90
C ILE A 70 -20.57 1.61 -8.18
N ASP A 71 -20.49 0.32 -8.52
CA ASP A 71 -21.64 -0.58 -8.60
C ASP A 71 -21.87 -1.23 -7.22
N SER A 72 -23.04 -1.03 -6.65
CA SER A 72 -23.35 -1.50 -5.28
C SER A 72 -23.28 -3.02 -5.13
N ARG A 73 -23.62 -3.79 -6.17
CA ARG A 73 -23.55 -5.26 -6.16
C ARG A 73 -22.08 -5.71 -6.22
N MET A 74 -21.30 -5.14 -7.13
CA MET A 74 -19.86 -5.44 -7.23
C MET A 74 -19.14 -5.04 -5.95
N GLN A 75 -19.50 -3.90 -5.34
CA GLN A 75 -18.96 -3.48 -4.06
C GLN A 75 -19.25 -4.50 -2.96
N LYS A 76 -20.49 -4.97 -2.86
CA LYS A 76 -20.89 -6.00 -1.90
C LYS A 76 -20.08 -7.28 -2.10
N TYR A 77 -19.99 -7.78 -3.32
CA TYR A 77 -19.20 -8.98 -3.64
C TYR A 77 -17.71 -8.81 -3.32
N ALA A 78 -17.14 -7.64 -3.56
CA ALA A 78 -15.75 -7.35 -3.22
C ALA A 78 -15.52 -7.35 -1.70
N GLU A 79 -16.41 -6.74 -0.92
CA GLU A 79 -16.34 -6.74 0.54
C GLU A 79 -16.51 -8.16 1.10
N GLU A 80 -17.46 -8.93 0.60
CA GLU A 80 -17.68 -10.34 0.98
C GLU A 80 -16.48 -11.22 0.64
N ALA A 81 -15.93 -11.11 -0.58
CA ALA A 81 -14.76 -11.90 -1.01
C ALA A 81 -13.50 -11.56 -0.18
N VAL A 82 -13.26 -10.26 0.10
CA VAL A 82 -12.15 -9.86 0.97
C VAL A 82 -12.35 -10.38 2.40
N TYR A 83 -13.58 -10.28 2.94
CA TYR A 83 -13.88 -10.81 4.26
C TYR A 83 -13.68 -12.32 4.31
N GLU A 84 -14.27 -13.09 3.40
CA GLU A 84 -14.15 -14.54 3.36
C GLU A 84 -12.67 -14.96 3.26
N HIS A 85 -11.94 -14.40 2.33
CA HIS A 85 -10.55 -14.80 2.11
C HIS A 85 -9.61 -14.33 3.24
N VAL A 86 -9.72 -13.08 3.68
CA VAL A 86 -8.81 -12.53 4.70
C VAL A 86 -9.23 -12.97 6.10
N ALA A 87 -10.49 -12.77 6.48
CA ALA A 87 -10.94 -13.03 7.85
C ALA A 87 -11.08 -14.53 8.15
N GLN A 88 -11.75 -15.28 7.25
CA GLN A 88 -12.08 -16.67 7.53
C GLN A 88 -10.96 -17.64 7.10
N TYR A 89 -10.19 -17.31 6.07
CA TYR A 89 -9.16 -18.22 5.55
C TYR A 89 -7.74 -17.84 6.00
N LEU A 90 -7.27 -16.62 5.70
CA LEU A 90 -5.87 -16.23 5.94
C LEU A 90 -5.58 -15.90 7.40
N GLN A 91 -6.46 -15.16 8.06
CA GLN A 91 -6.22 -14.66 9.42
C GLN A 91 -6.05 -15.79 10.46
N PRO A 92 -6.90 -16.84 10.48
CA PRO A 92 -6.69 -17.96 11.39
C PRO A 92 -5.37 -18.69 11.13
N ARG A 93 -4.97 -18.85 9.85
CA ARG A 93 -3.70 -19.45 9.47
C ARG A 93 -2.51 -18.61 9.94
N PHE A 94 -2.61 -17.30 9.78
CA PHE A 94 -1.58 -16.37 10.25
C PHE A 94 -1.44 -16.42 11.77
N PHE A 95 -2.52 -16.41 12.51
CA PHE A 95 -2.49 -16.60 13.97
C PHE A 95 -1.84 -17.92 14.36
N LYS A 96 -2.19 -19.01 13.68
CA LYS A 96 -1.59 -20.33 13.92
C LYS A 96 -0.08 -20.32 13.61
N GLU A 97 0.33 -19.74 12.49
CA GLU A 97 1.74 -19.63 12.07
C GLU A 97 2.56 -18.79 13.07
N LYS A 98 2.00 -17.69 13.55
CA LYS A 98 2.70 -16.76 14.46
C LYS A 98 2.64 -17.18 15.93
N ARG A 99 1.82 -18.17 16.26
CA ARG A 99 1.71 -18.65 17.63
C ARG A 99 3.06 -19.09 18.17
N LYS A 100 3.41 -18.64 19.37
CA LYS A 100 4.68 -18.94 20.08
C LYS A 100 5.95 -18.39 19.43
N LYS A 101 5.88 -17.59 18.36
CA LYS A 101 7.07 -16.90 17.81
C LYS A 101 7.36 -15.64 18.60
N LYS A 102 8.62 -15.47 19.07
CA LYS A 102 9.02 -14.34 19.93
C LYS A 102 8.76 -12.97 19.28
N THR A 103 9.08 -12.83 18.01
CA THR A 103 8.94 -11.57 17.26
C THR A 103 7.52 -11.35 16.69
N ALA A 104 6.57 -12.29 16.94
CA ALA A 104 5.20 -12.15 16.41
C ALA A 104 4.55 -10.81 16.77
N PRO A 105 3.78 -10.21 15.85
CA PRO A 105 3.38 -10.67 14.52
C PRO A 105 4.43 -10.47 13.41
N PHE A 106 5.57 -9.88 13.72
CA PHE A 106 6.61 -9.54 12.77
C PHE A 106 7.34 -10.79 12.22
N THR A 107 8.19 -10.58 11.23
CA THR A 107 9.06 -11.65 10.72
C THR A 107 10.08 -12.09 11.79
N ASN A 108 10.48 -13.34 11.74
CA ASN A 108 11.54 -13.88 12.60
C ASN A 108 12.95 -13.43 12.20
N GLN A 109 13.09 -12.67 11.12
CA GLN A 109 14.35 -12.05 10.70
C GLN A 109 14.65 -10.78 11.50
N LEU A 110 13.66 -10.18 12.16
CA LEU A 110 13.85 -9.00 12.99
C LEU A 110 14.38 -9.40 14.38
N THR A 111 15.28 -8.59 14.89
CA THR A 111 15.74 -8.65 16.28
C THR A 111 14.68 -8.08 17.22
N GLU A 112 14.80 -8.37 18.51
CA GLU A 112 13.92 -7.81 19.54
C GLU A 112 14.06 -6.27 19.61
N GLU A 113 15.25 -5.74 19.38
CA GLU A 113 15.52 -4.30 19.37
C GLU A 113 14.80 -3.59 18.21
N GLU A 114 14.83 -4.19 17.01
CA GLU A 114 14.09 -3.69 15.85
C GLU A 114 12.59 -3.73 16.08
N VAL A 115 12.08 -4.78 16.68
CA VAL A 115 10.65 -4.88 17.08
C VAL A 115 10.29 -3.77 18.07
N ASN A 116 11.12 -3.55 19.10
CA ASN A 116 10.91 -2.47 20.07
C ASN A 116 10.94 -1.08 19.41
N THR A 117 11.82 -0.88 18.44
CA THR A 117 11.89 0.37 17.66
C THR A 117 10.60 0.59 16.86
N ILE A 118 10.09 -0.45 16.20
CA ILE A 118 8.82 -0.41 15.45
C ILE A 118 7.66 -0.08 16.40
N MET A 119 7.60 -0.73 17.57
CA MET A 119 6.53 -0.52 18.54
C MET A 119 6.60 0.87 19.18
N THR A 120 7.79 1.36 19.50
CA THR A 120 8.00 2.72 20.00
C THR A 120 7.55 3.78 18.96
N ARG A 121 7.87 3.57 17.69
CA ARG A 121 7.39 4.44 16.61
C ARG A 121 5.86 4.40 16.50
N ALA A 122 5.26 3.21 16.59
CA ALA A 122 3.80 3.07 16.58
C ALA A 122 3.14 3.79 17.77
N MET A 123 3.72 3.69 18.98
CA MET A 123 3.27 4.42 20.15
C MET A 123 3.26 5.94 19.93
N LYS A 124 4.36 6.49 19.39
CA LYS A 124 4.50 7.92 19.11
C LYS A 124 3.54 8.46 18.05
N GLN A 125 2.94 7.59 17.25
CA GLN A 125 1.96 7.94 16.23
C GLN A 125 0.51 7.94 16.74
N THR A 126 0.27 7.55 17.99
CA THR A 126 -1.09 7.51 18.56
C THR A 126 -1.55 8.87 19.06
N ASP A 127 -2.86 9.10 19.04
CA ASP A 127 -3.46 10.28 19.67
C ASP A 127 -3.21 10.33 21.17
N ARG A 128 -3.21 9.19 21.86
CA ARG A 128 -2.88 9.12 23.29
C ARG A 128 -1.48 9.72 23.56
N TYR A 129 -0.47 9.36 22.77
CA TYR A 129 0.87 9.92 22.91
C TYR A 129 0.87 11.43 22.67
N ARG A 130 0.22 11.89 21.60
CA ARG A 130 0.12 13.31 21.24
C ARG A 130 -0.54 14.11 22.36
N ILE A 131 -1.71 13.67 22.85
CA ILE A 131 -2.47 14.34 23.93
C ILE A 131 -1.63 14.43 25.20
N MET A 132 -0.95 13.34 25.60
CA MET A 132 -0.09 13.36 26.78
C MET A 132 1.11 14.30 26.62
N LYS A 133 1.70 14.38 25.42
CA LYS A 133 2.78 15.34 25.12
C LYS A 133 2.29 16.78 25.17
N GLU A 134 1.14 17.08 24.62
CA GLU A 134 0.51 18.41 24.66
C GLU A 134 0.15 18.81 26.10
N ALA A 135 -0.18 17.84 26.96
CA ALA A 135 -0.41 18.04 28.39
C ALA A 135 0.88 18.18 29.23
N GLY A 136 2.07 18.14 28.59
CA GLY A 136 3.36 18.32 29.27
C GLY A 136 3.92 17.07 29.96
N CYS A 137 3.34 15.88 29.76
CA CYS A 137 3.86 14.65 30.35
C CYS A 137 5.26 14.31 29.86
N SER A 138 6.10 13.85 30.78
CA SER A 138 7.43 13.33 30.49
C SER A 138 7.38 12.00 29.71
N GLU A 139 8.46 11.64 29.02
CA GLU A 139 8.56 10.34 28.32
C GLU A 139 8.39 9.14 29.27
N ALA A 140 8.85 9.28 30.54
CA ALA A 140 8.71 8.25 31.55
C ALA A 140 7.24 8.02 31.94
N GLU A 141 6.49 9.10 32.16
CA GLU A 141 5.05 9.03 32.46
C GLU A 141 4.25 8.46 31.30
N ILE A 142 4.54 8.89 30.06
CA ILE A 142 3.92 8.35 28.86
C ILE A 142 4.20 6.84 28.74
N LYS A 143 5.45 6.43 28.89
CA LYS A 143 5.83 5.02 28.84
C LYS A 143 5.14 4.20 29.93
N LYS A 144 5.00 4.74 31.14
CA LYS A 144 4.24 4.11 32.23
C LYS A 144 2.78 3.94 31.85
N ALA A 145 2.13 4.98 31.33
CA ALA A 145 0.73 4.92 30.91
C ALA A 145 0.51 3.88 29.77
N PHE A 146 1.44 3.76 28.85
CA PHE A 146 1.35 2.75 27.77
C PHE A 146 1.58 1.32 28.25
N ASN A 147 2.18 1.12 29.44
CA ASN A 147 2.38 -0.21 30.04
C ASN A 147 1.43 -0.47 31.23
N THR A 148 0.49 0.41 31.52
CA THR A 148 -0.58 0.18 32.49
C THR A 148 -1.79 -0.43 31.80
N LYS A 149 -2.41 -1.41 32.44
CA LYS A 149 -3.61 -2.09 31.91
C LYS A 149 -4.85 -1.22 32.07
N TYR A 150 -5.70 -1.21 31.06
CA TYR A 150 -7.00 -0.55 31.03
C TYR A 150 -8.05 -1.48 30.43
N GLU A 151 -9.28 -1.31 30.83
CA GLU A 151 -10.43 -1.87 30.10
C GLU A 151 -10.55 -1.17 28.75
N MET A 152 -10.68 -1.93 27.70
CA MET A 152 -10.84 -1.41 26.34
C MET A 152 -11.59 -2.38 25.44
N SER A 153 -12.31 -1.85 24.46
CA SER A 153 -12.90 -2.63 23.39
C SER A 153 -11.95 -2.65 22.19
N VAL A 154 -11.70 -3.81 21.65
CA VAL A 154 -10.81 -4.02 20.50
C VAL A 154 -11.55 -4.72 19.36
N PHE A 155 -11.10 -4.46 18.15
CA PHE A 155 -11.63 -5.09 16.95
C PHE A 155 -11.41 -6.61 16.95
N SER A 156 -12.44 -7.36 16.56
CA SER A 156 -12.31 -8.69 16.00
C SER A 156 -13.19 -8.83 14.76
N TYR A 157 -12.98 -9.84 13.93
CA TYR A 157 -13.85 -10.11 12.79
C TYR A 157 -15.25 -10.60 13.18
N GLU A 158 -15.43 -10.99 14.45
CA GLU A 158 -16.70 -11.45 15.02
C GLU A 158 -17.46 -10.31 15.75
N GLY A 159 -16.90 -9.11 15.78
CA GLY A 159 -17.41 -7.94 16.49
C GLY A 159 -16.39 -7.36 17.46
N GLU A 160 -16.80 -6.34 18.20
CA GLU A 160 -15.96 -5.75 19.25
C GLU A 160 -15.80 -6.71 20.41
N LYS A 161 -14.59 -6.75 20.96
CA LYS A 161 -14.25 -7.60 22.10
C LYS A 161 -13.73 -6.74 23.25
N ASP A 162 -14.43 -6.79 24.37
CA ASP A 162 -13.96 -6.16 25.61
C ASP A 162 -12.85 -6.95 26.25
N THR A 163 -11.81 -6.27 26.66
CA THR A 163 -10.61 -6.89 27.20
C THR A 163 -9.85 -5.93 28.10
N ILE A 164 -8.99 -6.49 28.96
CA ILE A 164 -8.08 -5.73 29.81
C ILE A 164 -6.66 -5.94 29.30
N MET A 165 -6.06 -4.91 28.71
CA MET A 165 -4.69 -4.97 28.23
C MET A 165 -4.01 -3.61 28.31
N THR A 166 -2.70 -3.58 28.11
CA THR A 166 -1.97 -2.31 28.02
C THR A 166 -2.19 -1.67 26.65
N PRO A 167 -2.11 -0.33 26.53
CA PRO A 167 -2.11 0.33 25.23
C PRO A 167 -0.99 -0.18 24.30
N MET A 168 0.17 -0.58 24.84
CA MET A 168 1.23 -1.17 24.04
C MET A 168 0.84 -2.55 23.50
N ASP A 169 0.17 -3.39 24.30
CA ASP A 169 -0.35 -4.69 23.87
C ASP A 169 -1.45 -4.52 22.80
N SER A 170 -2.32 -3.50 22.96
CA SER A 170 -3.34 -3.22 21.94
C SER A 170 -2.71 -2.81 20.60
N LEU A 171 -1.66 -1.99 20.59
CA LEU A 171 -0.92 -1.67 19.37
C LEU A 171 -0.33 -2.92 18.71
N LYS A 172 0.23 -3.84 19.50
CA LYS A 172 0.75 -5.11 19.02
C LYS A 172 -0.37 -6.01 18.51
N TYR A 173 -1.51 -6.06 19.20
CA TYR A 173 -2.71 -6.79 18.81
C TYR A 173 -3.21 -6.35 17.41
N TYR A 174 -3.33 -5.04 17.16
CA TYR A 174 -3.73 -4.54 15.85
C TYR A 174 -2.75 -4.85 14.70
N LYS A 175 -1.47 -5.08 15.02
CA LYS A 175 -0.48 -5.51 14.02
C LYS A 175 -0.60 -6.98 13.62
N PHE A 176 -1.36 -7.80 14.37
CA PHE A 176 -1.67 -9.17 13.96
C PHE A 176 -2.71 -9.26 12.85
N PHE A 177 -3.51 -8.21 12.64
CA PHE A 177 -4.53 -8.25 11.60
C PHE A 177 -3.94 -8.01 10.22
N LEU A 178 -4.21 -8.96 9.32
CA LEU A 178 -3.82 -8.85 7.92
C LEU A 178 -4.58 -7.69 7.27
N ARG A 179 -3.91 -7.02 6.35
CA ARG A 179 -4.47 -5.90 5.60
C ARG A 179 -4.57 -6.29 4.14
N ALA A 180 -5.67 -5.94 3.51
CA ALA A 180 -5.88 -6.12 2.09
C ALA A 180 -6.49 -4.86 1.49
N GLY A 181 -6.08 -4.52 0.28
CA GLY A 181 -6.77 -3.58 -0.59
C GLY A 181 -7.26 -4.33 -1.82
N PHE A 182 -8.46 -4.00 -2.28
CA PHE A 182 -9.04 -4.55 -3.49
C PHE A 182 -9.72 -3.44 -4.29
N MET A 183 -9.51 -3.43 -5.59
CA MET A 183 -10.17 -2.52 -6.51
C MET A 183 -10.56 -3.26 -7.78
N SER A 184 -11.80 -3.07 -8.23
CA SER A 184 -12.26 -3.52 -9.54
C SER A 184 -12.51 -2.33 -10.43
N MET A 185 -12.01 -2.41 -11.66
CA MET A 185 -12.07 -1.33 -12.64
C MET A 185 -12.54 -1.86 -13.99
N ASP A 186 -13.37 -1.09 -14.66
CA ASP A 186 -13.72 -1.34 -16.06
C ASP A 186 -12.51 -1.03 -16.95
N PRO A 187 -11.99 -2.00 -17.72
CA PRO A 187 -10.78 -1.81 -18.51
C PRO A 187 -10.91 -0.84 -19.68
N LEU A 188 -12.14 -0.61 -20.18
CA LEU A 188 -12.40 0.27 -21.31
C LEU A 188 -12.54 1.73 -20.88
N THR A 189 -13.19 1.96 -19.74
CA THR A 189 -13.54 3.31 -19.29
C THR A 189 -12.64 3.81 -18.15
N GLY A 190 -11.90 2.91 -17.48
CA GLY A 190 -11.16 3.21 -16.26
C GLY A 190 -12.06 3.47 -15.04
N HIS A 191 -13.37 3.25 -15.14
CA HIS A 191 -14.29 3.48 -14.04
C HIS A 191 -14.11 2.45 -12.92
N VAL A 192 -13.87 2.91 -11.71
CA VAL A 192 -13.81 2.06 -10.51
C VAL A 192 -15.22 1.59 -10.17
N LYS A 193 -15.41 0.27 -10.13
CA LYS A 193 -16.70 -0.39 -9.88
C LYS A 193 -16.82 -0.90 -8.44
N ALA A 194 -15.71 -1.30 -7.82
CA ALA A 194 -15.66 -1.71 -6.42
C ALA A 194 -14.34 -1.26 -5.78
N TYR A 195 -14.39 -0.95 -4.48
CA TYR A 195 -13.25 -0.41 -3.76
C TYR A 195 -13.26 -0.84 -2.28
N VAL A 196 -12.27 -1.60 -1.87
CA VAL A 196 -12.06 -2.05 -0.49
C VAL A 196 -10.67 -1.64 -0.04
N GLY A 197 -10.56 -0.67 0.87
CA GLY A 197 -9.28 -0.16 1.35
C GLY A 197 -8.73 -0.87 2.59
N GLY A 198 -9.52 -1.76 3.20
CA GLY A 198 -9.12 -2.50 4.40
C GLY A 198 -10.28 -3.24 5.05
N PRO A 199 -10.02 -3.94 6.17
CA PRO A 199 -11.01 -4.81 6.80
C PRO A 199 -12.14 -4.06 7.51
N ASN A 200 -11.85 -2.92 8.12
CA ASN A 200 -12.85 -2.08 8.81
C ASN A 200 -12.27 -0.67 9.02
N TYR A 201 -12.93 0.34 8.49
CA TYR A 201 -12.44 1.73 8.53
C TYR A 201 -12.36 2.32 9.94
N ASN A 202 -13.25 1.94 10.84
CA ASN A 202 -13.26 2.49 12.20
C ASN A 202 -11.98 2.16 12.97
N TYR A 203 -11.38 0.99 12.69
CA TYR A 203 -10.17 0.53 13.36
C TYR A 203 -8.91 0.60 12.48
N PHE A 204 -9.08 0.61 11.17
CA PHE A 204 -7.99 0.52 10.19
C PHE A 204 -8.13 1.58 9.09
N GLN A 205 -7.91 2.82 9.45
CA GLN A 205 -8.12 3.96 8.55
C GLN A 205 -7.10 4.04 7.41
N TYR A 206 -5.94 3.34 7.54
CA TYR A 206 -4.93 3.33 6.48
C TYR A 206 -5.43 2.54 5.26
N ASP A 207 -5.67 3.26 4.18
CA ASP A 207 -6.19 2.73 2.93
C ASP A 207 -5.11 1.95 2.17
N MET A 208 -5.30 0.63 2.08
CA MET A 208 -4.37 -0.27 1.41
C MET A 208 -4.46 -0.22 -0.11
N ALA A 209 -5.58 0.26 -0.68
CA ALA A 209 -5.78 0.33 -2.12
C ALA A 209 -5.11 1.59 -2.73
N MET A 210 -5.24 2.77 -2.06
CA MET A 210 -4.70 4.03 -2.58
C MET A 210 -3.40 4.47 -1.91
N VAL A 211 -3.24 4.22 -0.61
CA VAL A 211 -2.10 4.74 0.17
C VAL A 211 -1.06 3.66 0.46
N GLY A 212 -1.49 2.39 0.45
CA GLY A 212 -0.63 1.25 0.77
C GLY A 212 0.52 1.10 -0.22
N ARG A 213 1.75 1.41 0.21
CA ARG A 213 2.96 1.17 -0.58
C ARG A 213 3.53 -0.20 -0.24
N ARG A 214 3.80 -1.00 -1.25
CA ARG A 214 4.37 -2.34 -1.15
C ARG A 214 5.40 -2.54 -2.24
N GLN A 215 6.33 -3.47 -1.99
CA GLN A 215 7.24 -3.94 -3.03
C GLN A 215 6.41 -4.51 -4.18
N VAL A 216 6.70 -4.06 -5.40
CA VAL A 216 5.94 -4.41 -6.60
C VAL A 216 6.00 -5.92 -6.90
N GLY A 217 7.15 -6.55 -6.61
CA GLY A 217 7.37 -7.97 -6.86
C GLY A 217 7.11 -8.33 -8.34
N SER A 218 6.62 -9.52 -8.59
CA SER A 218 6.37 -10.00 -9.96
C SER A 218 5.31 -9.24 -10.76
N THR A 219 4.60 -8.28 -10.17
CA THR A 219 3.69 -7.40 -10.93
C THR A 219 4.44 -6.40 -11.82
N ILE A 220 5.75 -6.25 -11.64
CA ILE A 220 6.62 -5.47 -12.52
C ILE A 220 6.88 -6.16 -13.86
N LYS A 221 6.81 -7.49 -13.91
CA LYS A 221 7.22 -8.29 -15.08
C LYS A 221 6.52 -7.90 -16.39
N PRO A 222 5.20 -7.64 -16.43
CA PRO A 222 4.57 -7.16 -17.65
C PRO A 222 5.26 -5.92 -18.24
N TYR A 223 5.71 -4.99 -17.41
CA TYR A 223 6.42 -3.78 -17.87
C TYR A 223 7.82 -4.10 -18.40
N VAL A 224 8.57 -4.99 -17.73
CA VAL A 224 9.90 -5.44 -18.19
C VAL A 224 9.77 -6.14 -19.55
N TYR A 225 8.77 -7.01 -19.70
CA TYR A 225 8.54 -7.75 -20.95
C TYR A 225 8.02 -6.84 -22.06
N THR A 226 7.19 -5.84 -21.76
CA THR A 226 6.79 -4.81 -22.72
C THR A 226 8.02 -4.06 -23.22
N LEU A 227 8.88 -3.59 -22.33
CA LEU A 227 10.13 -2.92 -22.71
C LEU A 227 11.03 -3.84 -23.55
N ALA A 228 11.10 -5.13 -23.23
CA ALA A 228 11.85 -6.09 -24.03
C ALA A 228 11.31 -6.17 -25.46
N MET A 229 9.98 -6.26 -25.63
CA MET A 229 9.36 -6.27 -26.97
C MET A 229 9.64 -4.97 -27.74
N GLU A 230 9.57 -3.80 -27.09
CA GLU A 230 9.94 -2.52 -27.68
C GLU A 230 11.43 -2.45 -28.12
N ASN A 231 12.29 -3.21 -27.44
CA ASN A 231 13.72 -3.33 -27.79
C ASN A 231 14.04 -4.51 -28.75
N GLY A 232 13.01 -5.05 -29.42
CA GLY A 232 13.18 -6.02 -30.51
C GLY A 232 13.17 -7.48 -30.10
N PHE A 233 12.92 -7.80 -28.83
CA PHE A 233 12.71 -9.19 -28.42
C PHE A 233 11.34 -9.70 -28.89
N SER A 234 11.28 -11.01 -29.13
CA SER A 234 10.04 -11.73 -29.46
C SER A 234 9.62 -12.65 -28.31
N PRO A 235 8.32 -12.86 -28.10
CA PRO A 235 7.85 -13.89 -27.16
C PRO A 235 8.39 -15.29 -27.44
N CYS A 236 8.80 -15.56 -28.69
CA CYS A 236 9.34 -16.84 -29.14
C CYS A 236 10.85 -16.96 -28.96
N ASP A 237 11.55 -15.86 -28.67
CA ASP A 237 13.00 -15.90 -28.42
C ASP A 237 13.31 -16.82 -27.26
N GLN A 238 14.39 -17.57 -27.38
CA GLN A 238 14.80 -18.57 -26.41
C GLN A 238 16.00 -18.10 -25.60
N VAL A 239 15.94 -18.36 -24.31
CA VAL A 239 17.04 -18.11 -23.38
C VAL A 239 17.33 -19.39 -22.59
N ARG A 240 18.60 -19.58 -22.22
CA ARG A 240 18.97 -20.68 -21.33
C ARG A 240 18.47 -20.41 -19.91
N HIS A 241 17.71 -21.33 -19.35
CA HIS A 241 17.12 -21.21 -18.01
C HIS A 241 18.17 -21.54 -16.94
N VAL A 242 19.01 -20.56 -16.62
CA VAL A 242 20.07 -20.66 -15.61
C VAL A 242 20.06 -19.41 -14.75
N GLU A 243 20.67 -19.51 -13.57
CA GLU A 243 20.84 -18.37 -12.67
C GLU A 243 21.52 -17.21 -13.38
N GLN A 244 20.98 -16.01 -13.20
CA GLN A 244 21.51 -14.77 -13.76
C GLN A 244 22.09 -13.91 -12.63
N THR A 245 23.30 -13.40 -12.85
CA THR A 245 23.93 -12.43 -11.95
C THR A 245 24.08 -11.11 -12.69
N LEU A 246 23.48 -10.07 -12.14
CA LEU A 246 23.60 -8.71 -12.62
C LEU A 246 24.48 -7.91 -11.65
N ILE A 247 25.04 -6.82 -12.13
CA ILE A 247 25.75 -5.87 -11.26
C ILE A 247 24.79 -4.75 -10.93
N ASP A 248 24.60 -4.51 -9.62
CA ASP A 248 23.76 -3.42 -9.14
C ASP A 248 24.44 -2.05 -9.33
N GLU A 249 23.73 -0.97 -9.00
CA GLU A 249 24.19 0.42 -9.10
C GLU A 249 25.37 0.73 -8.17
N ASN A 250 25.66 -0.14 -7.20
CA ASN A 250 26.77 -0.02 -6.26
C ASN A 250 27.97 -0.92 -6.67
N GLY A 251 27.90 -1.54 -7.84
CA GLY A 251 28.93 -2.47 -8.34
C GLY A 251 28.91 -3.85 -7.66
N ARG A 252 27.81 -4.23 -6.97
CA ARG A 252 27.71 -5.51 -6.26
C ARG A 252 26.95 -6.53 -7.11
N PRO A 253 27.36 -7.82 -7.05
CA PRO A 253 26.64 -8.88 -7.76
C PRO A 253 25.28 -9.10 -7.09
N TRP A 254 24.21 -9.08 -7.91
CA TRP A 254 22.85 -9.38 -7.51
C TRP A 254 22.30 -10.53 -8.37
N SER A 255 21.79 -11.57 -7.72
CA SER A 255 21.19 -12.73 -8.34
C SER A 255 19.83 -13.03 -7.73
N PRO A 256 18.73 -12.96 -8.50
CA PRO A 256 17.43 -13.28 -7.96
C PRO A 256 17.28 -14.78 -7.71
N ARG A 257 16.65 -15.14 -6.61
CA ARG A 257 16.23 -16.53 -6.36
C ARG A 257 15.02 -16.85 -7.22
N ASN A 258 15.00 -18.06 -7.79
CA ASN A 258 13.83 -18.56 -8.50
C ASN A 258 12.99 -19.47 -7.61
N ALA A 259 11.67 -19.47 -7.79
CA ALA A 259 10.75 -20.30 -7.01
C ALA A 259 10.90 -21.79 -7.35
N SER A 260 11.32 -22.12 -8.56
CA SER A 260 11.49 -23.48 -9.06
C SER A 260 12.76 -23.60 -9.89
N LYS A 261 13.43 -24.75 -9.79
CA LYS A 261 14.52 -25.14 -10.69
C LYS A 261 14.06 -26.06 -11.82
N LYS A 262 12.75 -26.22 -12.01
CA LYS A 262 12.20 -26.98 -13.12
C LYS A 262 12.73 -26.42 -14.44
N ARG A 263 13.17 -27.31 -15.34
CA ARG A 263 13.80 -26.96 -16.61
C ARG A 263 15.16 -26.23 -16.51
N TYR A 264 15.87 -26.37 -15.37
CA TYR A 264 17.21 -25.81 -15.24
C TYR A 264 18.16 -26.32 -16.35
N GLY A 265 18.86 -25.39 -16.99
CA GLY A 265 19.79 -25.68 -18.10
C GLY A 265 19.13 -25.82 -19.48
N GLU A 266 17.80 -25.91 -19.57
CA GLU A 266 17.11 -26.01 -20.86
C GLU A 266 16.95 -24.65 -21.54
N MET A 267 16.67 -24.66 -22.84
CA MET A 267 16.21 -23.49 -23.57
C MET A 267 14.72 -23.29 -23.33
N VAL A 268 14.32 -22.09 -22.89
CA VAL A 268 12.93 -21.70 -22.65
C VAL A 268 12.59 -20.42 -23.39
N THR A 269 11.36 -20.28 -23.83
CA THR A 269 10.93 -19.05 -24.49
C THR A 269 10.71 -17.91 -23.50
N ILE A 270 10.85 -16.68 -23.95
CA ILE A 270 10.51 -15.47 -23.16
C ILE A 270 9.04 -15.54 -22.70
N LYS A 271 8.12 -15.98 -23.58
CA LYS A 271 6.71 -16.24 -23.24
C LYS A 271 6.57 -17.22 -22.07
N TRP A 272 7.33 -18.32 -22.06
CA TRP A 272 7.33 -19.27 -20.95
C TRP A 272 7.80 -18.61 -19.65
N GLY A 273 8.83 -17.78 -19.71
CA GLY A 273 9.36 -17.04 -18.56
C GLY A 273 8.30 -16.17 -17.89
N LEU A 274 7.53 -15.40 -18.66
CA LEU A 274 6.45 -14.58 -18.14
C LEU A 274 5.31 -15.45 -17.58
N ALA A 275 4.87 -16.46 -18.31
CA ALA A 275 3.77 -17.35 -17.92
C ALA A 275 4.04 -18.10 -16.61
N ASN A 276 5.30 -18.41 -16.31
CA ASN A 276 5.72 -19.09 -15.08
C ASN A 276 6.25 -18.11 -14.01
N SER A 277 6.17 -16.81 -14.28
CA SER A 277 6.73 -15.78 -13.40
C SER A 277 8.20 -16.04 -13.03
N ASP A 278 8.99 -16.47 -14.00
CA ASP A 278 10.37 -16.89 -13.81
C ASP A 278 11.28 -15.69 -13.57
N ASN A 279 12.07 -15.74 -12.50
CA ASN A 279 12.96 -14.63 -12.14
C ASN A 279 14.26 -14.62 -12.94
N TRP A 280 14.77 -15.76 -13.37
CA TRP A 280 16.02 -15.83 -14.12
C TRP A 280 15.84 -15.34 -15.55
N VAL A 281 14.72 -15.69 -16.21
CA VAL A 281 14.39 -15.14 -17.54
C VAL A 281 14.15 -13.63 -17.44
N THR A 282 13.48 -13.16 -16.39
CA THR A 282 13.27 -11.72 -16.19
C THR A 282 14.59 -10.98 -15.95
N ALA A 283 15.49 -11.52 -15.13
CA ALA A 283 16.80 -10.96 -14.88
C ALA A 283 17.69 -10.96 -16.15
N TYR A 284 17.61 -12.03 -16.97
CA TYR A 284 18.27 -12.04 -18.28
C TYR A 284 17.82 -10.86 -19.15
N LEU A 285 16.50 -10.64 -19.24
CA LEU A 285 15.97 -9.49 -19.99
C LEU A 285 16.45 -8.17 -19.38
N MET A 286 16.36 -8.02 -18.07
CA MET A 286 16.78 -6.79 -17.39
C MET A 286 18.27 -6.50 -17.59
N GLY A 287 19.10 -7.53 -17.69
CA GLY A 287 20.53 -7.39 -18.03
C GLY A 287 20.80 -6.88 -19.45
N LYS A 288 19.78 -6.94 -20.35
CA LYS A 288 19.86 -6.42 -21.73
C LYS A 288 19.12 -5.08 -21.90
N LEU A 289 18.36 -4.66 -20.89
CA LEU A 289 17.53 -3.47 -20.91
C LEU A 289 18.12 -2.37 -20.04
N ASN A 290 17.65 -1.14 -20.25
CA ASN A 290 18.06 0.00 -19.45
C ASN A 290 17.00 0.29 -18.35
N PRO A 291 17.38 0.25 -17.05
CA PRO A 291 16.45 0.55 -15.94
C PRO A 291 15.78 1.92 -16.04
N TYR A 292 16.45 2.93 -16.57
CA TYR A 292 15.86 4.26 -16.79
C TYR A 292 14.72 4.22 -17.82
N GLN A 293 14.85 3.40 -18.87
CA GLN A 293 13.78 3.21 -19.85
C GLN A 293 12.60 2.49 -19.22
N LEU A 294 12.83 1.51 -18.34
CA LEU A 294 11.78 0.83 -17.59
C LEU A 294 10.98 1.81 -16.72
N VAL A 295 11.67 2.68 -15.97
CA VAL A 295 10.99 3.70 -15.15
C VAL A 295 10.18 4.67 -16.03
N ARG A 296 10.71 5.10 -17.18
CA ARG A 296 9.95 5.95 -18.12
C ARG A 296 8.71 5.24 -18.65
N LEU A 297 8.83 3.96 -19.01
CA LEU A 297 7.71 3.14 -19.47
C LEU A 297 6.63 3.02 -18.38
N ILE A 298 7.02 2.74 -17.13
CA ILE A 298 6.11 2.69 -15.98
C ILE A 298 5.35 4.01 -15.83
N HIS A 299 6.05 5.14 -15.97
CA HIS A 299 5.41 6.46 -15.92
C HIS A 299 4.45 6.70 -17.09
N SER A 300 4.76 6.20 -18.29
CA SER A 300 3.86 6.33 -19.45
C SER A 300 2.53 5.58 -19.27
N PHE A 301 2.51 4.53 -18.44
CA PHE A 301 1.29 3.85 -18.02
C PHE A 301 0.51 4.58 -16.91
N GLY A 302 0.94 5.78 -16.52
CA GLY A 302 0.23 6.64 -15.57
C GLY A 302 0.66 6.49 -14.11
N VAL A 303 1.70 5.70 -13.81
CA VAL A 303 2.25 5.60 -12.45
C VAL A 303 2.97 6.91 -12.10
N GLN A 304 2.40 7.67 -11.15
CA GLN A 304 2.88 9.00 -10.80
C GLN A 304 4.00 9.03 -9.75
N ASN A 305 4.36 7.88 -9.17
CA ASN A 305 5.41 7.82 -8.15
C ASN A 305 6.78 8.18 -8.75
N LYS A 306 7.29 9.35 -8.41
CA LYS A 306 8.61 9.85 -8.87
C LYS A 306 9.79 9.22 -8.12
N GLN A 307 9.53 8.43 -7.08
CA GLN A 307 10.56 7.79 -6.25
C GLN A 307 10.77 6.31 -6.65
N ILE A 308 10.68 6.01 -7.95
CA ILE A 308 11.04 4.69 -8.47
C ILE A 308 12.50 4.76 -8.88
N ASP A 309 13.35 4.08 -8.13
CA ASP A 309 14.77 4.03 -8.43
C ASP A 309 15.04 3.17 -9.68
N PRO A 310 15.78 3.68 -10.68
CA PRO A 310 16.10 2.94 -11.90
C PRO A 310 17.25 1.95 -11.65
N VAL A 311 16.94 0.86 -10.95
CA VAL A 311 17.89 -0.16 -10.53
C VAL A 311 17.61 -1.51 -11.20
N VAL A 312 18.63 -2.33 -11.41
CA VAL A 312 18.46 -3.66 -12.04
C VAL A 312 17.60 -4.60 -11.19
N SER A 313 17.62 -4.43 -9.88
CA SER A 313 16.80 -5.20 -8.94
C SER A 313 15.30 -4.79 -8.89
N LEU A 314 14.90 -3.86 -9.74
CA LEU A 314 13.49 -3.49 -9.91
C LEU A 314 12.68 -4.62 -10.61
N CYS A 315 13.36 -5.56 -11.29
CA CYS A 315 12.72 -6.66 -12.01
C CYS A 315 12.36 -7.88 -11.13
#